data_a79a59fadf8a898d50f861b62a9d4bb9
#
_entry.id   a79a59fadf8a898d50f861b62a9d4bb9
#
_cell.length_a   1.000
_cell.length_b   1.000
_cell.length_c   1.000
_cell.angle_alpha   90.00
_cell.angle_beta   90.00
_cell.angle_gamma   90.00
#
_symmetry.space_group_name_H-M   'P 1'
#
loop_
_entity.id
_entity.type
_entity.pdbx_description
1 polymer ?
#
loop_
_entity_poly.entity_id
_entity_poly.type
_entity_poly.pdbx_seq_one_letter_code
_entity_poly.pdbx_strand_id
1 'polypeptide(L)'
;MKILRWFVTTAMKLGLRVLCRVDAQAIKEVQARGPLIVYANHTGSIEVPLIFGELYPRPVSGWAKIESWDNRFLNWIFSLWSIIPIRRGEADMSALKKALQALKQGMLFGVAPEGTRNKTGRLIRARPGVVVLATLANAPLIPIANWGGENFLSNLKKFKRTDFHIRVGKPFRLETNVAKVTPEMRQEIVDEMMYRLATLLPEEYRGEYSDLEKATGKYLVNS
;
A
#
# COMPACT_ATOMS: atom_id res chain seq x y z
N MET A 1 10.17 23.26 0.59
CA MET A 1 9.82 21.86 0.36
C MET A 1 8.30 21.59 0.34
N LYS A 2 7.46 22.13 1.24
CA LYS A 2 6.00 21.89 1.26
C LYS A 2 5.30 22.33 -0.04
N ILE A 3 5.61 23.54 -0.55
CA ILE A 3 5.02 24.10 -1.78
C ILE A 3 5.39 23.24 -3.01
N LEU A 4 6.67 22.87 -3.14
CA LEU A 4 7.13 22.03 -4.25
C LEU A 4 6.42 20.66 -4.24
N ARG A 5 6.32 20.03 -3.06
CA ARG A 5 5.59 18.76 -2.91
C ARG A 5 4.12 18.91 -3.31
N TRP A 6 3.47 19.99 -2.88
CA TRP A 6 2.10 20.30 -3.27
C TRP A 6 1.96 20.39 -4.79
N PHE A 7 2.80 21.19 -5.42
CA PHE A 7 2.74 21.41 -6.87
C PHE A 7 2.97 20.10 -7.65
N VAL A 8 4.03 19.37 -7.31
CA VAL A 8 4.38 18.09 -7.98
C VAL A 8 3.29 17.04 -7.79
N THR A 9 2.79 16.86 -6.56
CA THR A 9 1.75 15.88 -6.28
C THR A 9 0.44 16.24 -7.00
N THR A 10 0.07 17.52 -7.02
CA THR A 10 -1.13 17.99 -7.71
C THR A 10 -1.00 17.84 -9.23
N ALA A 11 0.13 18.25 -9.80
CA ALA A 11 0.39 18.10 -11.24
C ALA A 11 0.36 16.62 -11.66
N MET A 12 0.98 15.75 -10.89
CA MET A 12 0.98 14.30 -11.14
C MET A 12 -0.43 13.70 -11.02
N LYS A 13 -1.19 14.07 -9.98
CA LYS A 13 -2.59 13.65 -9.82
C LYS A 13 -3.43 14.07 -11.01
N LEU A 14 -3.33 15.33 -11.45
CA LEU A 14 -4.08 15.84 -12.60
C LEU A 14 -3.67 15.12 -13.89
N GLY A 15 -2.36 14.96 -14.14
CA GLY A 15 -1.86 14.23 -15.31
C GLY A 15 -2.36 12.79 -15.36
N LEU A 16 -2.32 12.07 -14.23
CA LEU A 16 -2.83 10.72 -14.16
C LEU A 16 -4.37 10.66 -14.34
N ARG A 17 -5.12 11.65 -13.87
CA ARG A 17 -6.57 11.73 -14.10
C ARG A 17 -6.93 12.05 -15.56
N VAL A 18 -6.06 12.69 -16.31
CA VAL A 18 -6.20 12.83 -17.77
C VAL A 18 -6.02 11.48 -18.47
N LEU A 19 -5.00 10.72 -18.06
CA LEU A 19 -4.65 9.42 -18.66
C LEU A 19 -5.51 8.26 -18.14
N CYS A 20 -6.15 8.42 -16.98
CA CYS A 20 -6.98 7.40 -16.35
C CYS A 20 -8.37 7.93 -16.02
N ARG A 21 -9.36 7.03 -16.02
CA ARG A 21 -10.65 7.25 -15.35
C ARG A 21 -10.53 6.65 -13.96
N VAL A 22 -10.35 7.52 -12.95
CA VAL A 22 -10.06 7.09 -11.58
C VAL A 22 -11.33 7.08 -10.75
N ASP A 23 -11.76 5.88 -10.35
CA ASP A 23 -12.82 5.67 -9.35
C ASP A 23 -12.16 5.51 -7.96
N ALA A 24 -12.07 6.62 -7.23
CA ALA A 24 -11.38 6.71 -5.95
C ALA A 24 -12.26 7.35 -4.85
N GLN A 25 -13.60 7.30 -4.97
CA GLN A 25 -14.50 7.92 -4.00
C GLN A 25 -14.29 7.40 -2.58
N ALA A 26 -14.03 6.10 -2.44
CA ALA A 26 -13.79 5.44 -1.17
C ALA A 26 -12.53 5.96 -0.41
N ILE A 27 -11.59 6.61 -1.09
CA ILE A 27 -10.41 7.19 -0.40
C ILE A 27 -10.77 8.29 0.61
N LYS A 28 -11.91 8.93 0.45
CA LYS A 28 -12.42 9.93 1.41
C LYS A 28 -12.70 9.33 2.79
N GLU A 29 -12.89 8.01 2.87
CA GLU A 29 -13.13 7.27 4.10
C GLU A 29 -11.83 7.04 4.90
N VAL A 30 -10.67 7.26 4.28
CA VAL A 30 -9.38 7.11 4.94
C VAL A 30 -9.21 8.21 6.00
N GLN A 31 -8.98 7.81 7.22
CA GLN A 31 -8.80 8.71 8.36
C GLN A 31 -7.83 9.86 8.07
N ALA A 32 -8.26 11.09 8.31
CA ALA A 32 -7.52 12.30 7.92
C ALA A 32 -6.23 12.54 8.73
N ARG A 33 -6.14 12.06 9.96
CA ARG A 33 -5.02 12.32 10.89
C ARG A 33 -4.65 11.06 11.68
N GLY A 34 -3.46 11.12 12.29
CA GLY A 34 -2.93 10.06 13.15
C GLY A 34 -2.16 8.98 12.37
N PRO A 35 -1.41 8.13 13.07
CA PRO A 35 -0.69 7.04 12.43
C PRO A 35 -1.67 6.05 11.79
N LEU A 36 -1.37 5.62 10.57
CA LEU A 36 -2.16 4.63 9.85
C LEU A 36 -1.26 3.84 8.90
N ILE A 37 -1.36 2.53 8.92
CA ILE A 37 -0.71 1.68 7.94
C ILE A 37 -1.72 1.35 6.85
N VAL A 38 -1.45 1.82 5.63
CA VAL A 38 -2.18 1.41 4.43
C VAL A 38 -1.47 0.22 3.82
N TYR A 39 -2.17 -0.88 3.64
CA TYR A 39 -1.63 -1.96 2.83
C TYR A 39 -2.48 -2.16 1.58
N ALA A 40 -1.80 -2.34 0.45
CA ALA A 40 -2.42 -2.42 -0.86
C ALA A 40 -1.76 -3.50 -1.73
N ASN A 41 -2.50 -4.04 -2.69
CA ASN A 41 -1.93 -4.87 -3.73
C ASN A 41 -1.08 -4.04 -4.70
N HIS A 42 -0.08 -4.68 -5.32
CA HIS A 42 0.95 -4.01 -6.12
C HIS A 42 0.91 -4.50 -7.57
N THR A 43 0.09 -3.84 -8.41
CA THR A 43 -0.22 -4.29 -9.76
C THR A 43 0.65 -3.67 -10.85
N GLY A 44 1.25 -2.50 -10.61
CA GLY A 44 1.96 -1.83 -11.69
C GLY A 44 2.86 -0.67 -11.25
N SER A 45 2.80 0.43 -11.97
CA SER A 45 3.63 1.62 -11.74
C SER A 45 2.84 2.86 -11.35
N ILE A 46 1.51 2.85 -11.53
CA ILE A 46 0.67 4.05 -11.34
C ILE A 46 -0.15 4.03 -10.06
N GLU A 47 -0.34 2.87 -9.40
CA GLU A 47 -1.18 2.77 -8.20
C GLU A 47 -0.62 3.60 -7.03
N VAL A 48 0.69 3.54 -6.78
CA VAL A 48 1.29 4.32 -5.68
C VAL A 48 1.12 5.82 -5.90
N PRO A 49 1.51 6.41 -7.06
CA PRO A 49 1.27 7.83 -7.32
C PRO A 49 -0.21 8.20 -7.33
N LEU A 50 -1.12 7.33 -7.79
CA LEU A 50 -2.55 7.61 -7.74
C LEU A 50 -3.06 7.62 -6.30
N ILE A 51 -2.80 6.56 -5.52
CA ILE A 51 -3.27 6.45 -4.13
C ILE A 51 -2.69 7.61 -3.30
N PHE A 52 -1.38 7.90 -3.41
CA PHE A 52 -0.75 8.98 -2.65
C PHE A 52 -1.25 10.37 -3.09
N GLY A 53 -1.50 10.55 -4.40
CA GLY A 53 -2.10 11.77 -4.94
C GLY A 53 -3.52 12.00 -4.46
N GLU A 54 -4.33 10.93 -4.34
CA GLU A 54 -5.70 11.03 -3.81
C GLU A 54 -5.72 11.24 -2.29
N LEU A 55 -4.76 10.70 -1.56
CA LEU A 55 -4.62 10.90 -0.10
C LEU A 55 -4.05 12.28 0.27
N TYR A 56 -3.49 13.02 -0.70
CA TYR A 56 -2.96 14.36 -0.44
C TYR A 56 -4.08 15.31 0.05
N PRO A 57 -3.88 16.20 1.04
CA PRO A 57 -2.58 16.68 1.59
C PRO A 57 -2.01 15.87 2.78
N ARG A 58 -2.50 14.70 3.07
CA ARG A 58 -2.02 13.89 4.17
C ARG A 58 -0.54 13.55 4.00
N PRO A 59 0.31 13.67 5.04
CA PRO A 59 1.69 13.23 4.99
C PRO A 59 1.75 11.70 4.79
N VAL A 60 2.44 11.28 3.74
CA VAL A 60 2.61 9.87 3.37
C VAL A 60 4.07 9.48 3.41
N SER A 61 4.34 8.22 3.70
CA SER A 61 5.62 7.54 3.59
C SER A 61 5.37 6.09 3.14
N GLY A 62 6.41 5.33 2.91
CA GLY A 62 6.32 3.92 2.54
C GLY A 62 7.68 3.36 2.21
N TRP A 63 7.73 2.05 1.92
CA TRP A 63 8.94 1.40 1.48
C TRP A 63 9.01 1.28 -0.04
N ALA A 64 10.21 1.54 -0.60
CA ALA A 64 10.53 1.15 -1.96
C ALA A 64 11.89 0.42 -1.99
N LYS A 65 12.08 -0.46 -2.97
CA LYS A 65 13.33 -1.22 -3.12
C LYS A 65 14.52 -0.26 -3.30
N ILE A 66 15.64 -0.53 -2.63
CA ILE A 66 16.81 0.37 -2.61
C ILE A 66 17.35 0.66 -4.02
N GLU A 67 17.30 -0.30 -4.93
CA GLU A 67 17.76 -0.15 -6.32
C GLU A 67 16.95 0.90 -7.11
N SER A 68 15.78 1.30 -6.61
CA SER A 68 14.99 2.36 -7.24
C SER A 68 15.62 3.74 -7.10
N TRP A 69 16.58 3.91 -6.18
CA TRP A 69 17.35 5.16 -6.01
C TRP A 69 18.41 5.38 -7.08
N ASP A 70 18.78 4.36 -7.85
CA ASP A 70 19.69 4.49 -8.99
C ASP A 70 19.09 5.36 -10.10
N ASN A 71 17.76 5.43 -10.17
CA ASN A 71 17.05 6.34 -11.05
C ASN A 71 16.90 7.73 -10.39
N ARG A 72 17.59 8.75 -10.95
CA ARG A 72 17.62 10.12 -10.42
C ARG A 72 16.23 10.75 -10.29
N PHE A 73 15.31 10.49 -11.22
CA PHE A 73 13.95 11.01 -11.18
C PHE A 73 13.14 10.36 -10.05
N LEU A 74 13.22 9.04 -9.90
CA LEU A 74 12.56 8.33 -8.79
C LEU A 74 13.13 8.76 -7.44
N ASN A 75 14.44 8.89 -7.31
CA ASN A 75 15.09 9.39 -6.10
C ASN A 75 14.53 10.77 -5.69
N TRP A 76 14.38 11.68 -6.64
CA TRP A 76 13.81 13.00 -6.39
C TRP A 76 12.34 12.91 -5.92
N ILE A 77 11.48 12.13 -6.61
CA ILE A 77 10.08 11.89 -6.21
C ILE A 77 10.00 11.26 -4.80
N PHE A 78 10.82 10.24 -4.53
CA PHE A 78 10.84 9.55 -3.25
C PHE A 78 11.23 10.47 -2.10
N SER A 79 12.15 11.39 -2.34
CA SER A 79 12.53 12.43 -1.37
C SER A 79 11.35 13.35 -1.03
N LEU A 80 10.54 13.72 -2.02
CA LEU A 80 9.35 14.55 -1.80
C LEU A 80 8.29 13.84 -0.96
N TRP A 81 8.14 12.53 -1.09
CA TRP A 81 7.14 11.72 -0.37
C TRP A 81 7.71 10.99 0.85
N SER A 82 8.94 11.31 1.24
CA SER A 82 9.60 10.67 2.40
C SER A 82 9.61 9.15 2.30
N ILE A 83 9.80 8.61 1.08
CA ILE A 83 9.89 7.17 0.85
C ILE A 83 11.20 6.63 1.42
N ILE A 84 11.14 5.48 2.06
CA ILE A 84 12.25 4.86 2.78
C ILE A 84 12.80 3.71 1.93
N PRO A 85 14.13 3.69 1.63
CA PRO A 85 14.73 2.54 0.96
C PRO A 85 14.70 1.30 1.85
N ILE A 86 14.37 0.15 1.25
CA ILE A 86 14.39 -1.15 1.93
C ILE A 86 15.15 -2.19 1.10
N ARG A 87 16.02 -2.97 1.76
CA ARG A 87 16.62 -4.18 1.19
C ARG A 87 15.62 -5.31 1.32
N ARG A 88 15.04 -5.73 0.19
CA ARG A 88 14.05 -6.80 0.18
C ARG A 88 14.71 -8.16 0.40
N GLY A 89 14.06 -9.01 1.20
CA GLY A 89 14.57 -10.35 1.52
C GLY A 89 15.49 -10.39 2.74
N GLU A 90 15.83 -9.23 3.31
CA GLU A 90 16.62 -9.09 4.51
C GLU A 90 15.81 -8.50 5.67
N ALA A 91 16.29 -8.74 6.90
CA ALA A 91 15.76 -8.07 8.09
C ALA A 91 16.32 -6.64 8.20
N ASP A 92 15.82 -5.72 7.36
CA ASP A 92 16.31 -4.33 7.33
C ASP A 92 15.79 -3.53 8.54
N MET A 93 16.51 -3.64 9.66
CA MET A 93 16.18 -2.94 10.91
C MET A 93 16.26 -1.42 10.77
N SER A 94 17.07 -0.89 9.84
CA SER A 94 17.17 0.56 9.60
C SER A 94 15.89 1.06 8.94
N ALA A 95 15.41 0.37 7.91
CA ALA A 95 14.15 0.69 7.24
C ALA A 95 12.95 0.57 8.21
N LEU A 96 12.95 -0.45 9.08
CA LEU A 96 11.91 -0.64 10.09
C LEU A 96 11.89 0.52 11.11
N LYS A 97 13.05 0.92 11.65
CA LYS A 97 13.15 2.06 12.59
C LYS A 97 12.63 3.36 11.97
N LYS A 98 12.98 3.65 10.72
CA LYS A 98 12.50 4.84 9.99
C LYS A 98 10.99 4.79 9.78
N ALA A 99 10.41 3.62 9.47
CA ALA A 99 8.96 3.44 9.32
C ALA A 99 8.22 3.69 10.65
N LEU A 100 8.73 3.16 11.76
CA LEU A 100 8.18 3.41 13.10
C LEU A 100 8.25 4.90 13.46
N GLN A 101 9.33 5.59 13.09
CA GLN A 101 9.45 7.03 13.29
C GLN A 101 8.43 7.82 12.48
N ALA A 102 8.22 7.47 11.20
CA ALA A 102 7.21 8.10 10.35
C ALA A 102 5.79 7.93 10.94
N LEU A 103 5.45 6.72 11.42
CA LEU A 103 4.17 6.48 12.09
C LEU A 103 4.03 7.27 13.38
N LYS A 104 5.08 7.38 14.22
CA LYS A 104 5.09 8.23 15.43
C LYS A 104 4.85 9.71 15.12
N GLN A 105 5.26 10.17 13.94
CA GLN A 105 4.99 11.53 13.45
C GLN A 105 3.57 11.71 12.90
N GLY A 106 2.71 10.70 13.00
CA GLY A 106 1.33 10.74 12.52
C GLY A 106 1.19 10.59 11.00
N MET A 107 2.24 10.13 10.32
CA MET A 107 2.19 9.89 8.88
C MET A 107 1.38 8.63 8.54
N LEU A 108 0.82 8.62 7.34
CA LEU A 108 0.34 7.41 6.71
C LEU A 108 1.53 6.62 6.14
N PHE A 109 1.58 5.32 6.39
CA PHE A 109 2.65 4.47 5.91
C PHE A 109 2.11 3.41 4.94
N GLY A 110 2.50 3.52 3.66
CA GLY A 110 2.07 2.59 2.62
C GLY A 110 2.96 1.36 2.53
N VAL A 111 2.35 0.18 2.48
CA VAL A 111 3.04 -1.10 2.33
C VAL A 111 2.33 -1.94 1.27
N ALA A 112 3.11 -2.62 0.41
CA ALA A 112 2.60 -3.70 -0.43
C ALA A 112 3.06 -5.05 0.16
N PRO A 113 2.19 -5.83 0.81
CA PRO A 113 2.60 -7.07 1.48
C PRO A 113 3.17 -8.11 0.52
N GLU A 114 2.79 -8.08 -0.74
CA GLU A 114 3.33 -8.93 -1.81
C GLU A 114 4.85 -8.77 -1.99
N GLY A 115 5.41 -7.62 -1.60
CA GLY A 115 6.85 -7.33 -1.68
C GLY A 115 7.38 -7.19 -3.11
N THR A 116 6.57 -7.37 -4.13
CA THR A 116 6.92 -7.19 -5.54
C THR A 116 5.70 -6.80 -6.35
N ARG A 117 5.90 -6.27 -7.57
CA ARG A 117 4.82 -5.99 -8.51
C ARG A 117 4.36 -7.28 -9.19
N ASN A 118 3.05 -7.48 -9.26
CA ASN A 118 2.47 -8.55 -10.06
C ASN A 118 1.74 -7.97 -11.27
N LYS A 119 2.32 -8.18 -12.45
CA LYS A 119 1.78 -7.66 -13.72
C LYS A 119 0.44 -8.29 -14.14
N THR A 120 0.04 -9.40 -13.52
CA THR A 120 -1.26 -10.02 -13.80
C THR A 120 -2.41 -9.32 -13.09
N GLY A 121 -2.12 -8.42 -12.15
CA GLY A 121 -3.10 -7.79 -11.28
C GLY A 121 -3.63 -8.68 -10.15
N ARG A 122 -3.41 -9.99 -10.20
CA ARG A 122 -3.91 -10.95 -9.20
C ARG A 122 -3.06 -10.91 -7.94
N LEU A 123 -3.67 -11.16 -6.80
CA LEU A 123 -2.94 -11.29 -5.54
C LEU A 123 -1.99 -12.48 -5.56
N ILE A 124 -0.79 -12.28 -5.05
CA ILE A 124 0.21 -13.32 -4.82
C ILE A 124 0.50 -13.44 -3.32
N ARG A 125 1.14 -14.53 -2.93
CA ARG A 125 1.47 -14.80 -1.53
C ARG A 125 2.19 -13.62 -0.88
N ALA A 126 1.66 -13.17 0.25
CA ALA A 126 2.19 -12.04 0.98
C ALA A 126 3.37 -12.41 1.87
N ARG A 127 4.21 -11.42 2.18
CA ARG A 127 5.34 -11.50 3.10
C ARG A 127 4.98 -10.83 4.43
N PRO A 128 5.37 -11.41 5.58
CA PRO A 128 4.88 -10.97 6.89
C PRO A 128 5.54 -9.69 7.44
N GLY A 129 6.35 -8.97 6.65
CA GLY A 129 7.03 -7.75 7.11
C GLY A 129 6.10 -6.65 7.60
N VAL A 130 4.91 -6.52 7.02
CA VAL A 130 3.90 -5.56 7.46
C VAL A 130 3.36 -5.89 8.85
N VAL A 131 3.28 -7.16 9.22
CA VAL A 131 2.84 -7.61 10.55
C VAL A 131 3.82 -7.14 11.61
N VAL A 132 5.13 -7.28 11.36
CA VAL A 132 6.18 -6.78 12.27
C VAL A 132 6.05 -5.27 12.49
N LEU A 133 5.87 -4.51 11.41
CA LEU A 133 5.67 -3.06 11.51
C LEU A 133 4.42 -2.71 12.31
N ALA A 134 3.28 -3.34 11.99
CA ALA A 134 2.00 -3.06 12.62
C ALA A 134 2.00 -3.39 14.12
N THR A 135 2.57 -4.53 14.48
CA THR A 135 2.69 -4.98 15.87
C THR A 135 3.57 -4.03 16.70
N LEU A 136 4.74 -3.63 16.16
CA LEU A 136 5.65 -2.71 16.87
C LEU A 136 5.13 -1.28 16.93
N ALA A 137 4.41 -0.83 15.91
CA ALA A 137 3.83 0.52 15.86
C ALA A 137 2.54 0.65 16.68
N ASN A 138 1.87 -0.46 16.98
CA ASN A 138 0.51 -0.49 17.52
C ASN A 138 -0.43 0.48 16.77
N ALA A 139 -0.28 0.54 15.44
CA ALA A 139 -1.04 1.45 14.59
C ALA A 139 -2.19 0.70 13.91
N PRO A 140 -3.33 1.38 13.65
CA PRO A 140 -4.40 0.80 12.87
C PRO A 140 -3.94 0.52 11.44
N LEU A 141 -4.54 -0.49 10.82
CA LEU A 141 -4.33 -0.88 9.43
C LEU A 141 -5.60 -0.64 8.63
N ILE A 142 -5.44 -0.31 7.34
CA ILE A 142 -6.55 -0.20 6.41
C ILE A 142 -6.19 -0.84 5.06
N PRO A 143 -7.02 -1.76 4.53
CA PRO A 143 -6.82 -2.30 3.19
C PRO A 143 -7.25 -1.29 2.13
N ILE A 144 -6.43 -1.13 1.10
CA ILE A 144 -6.78 -0.41 -0.13
C ILE A 144 -6.56 -1.34 -1.31
N ALA A 145 -7.64 -1.86 -1.87
CA ALA A 145 -7.60 -2.65 -3.09
C ALA A 145 -7.60 -1.75 -4.32
N ASN A 146 -6.83 -2.13 -5.34
CA ASN A 146 -6.81 -1.43 -6.61
C ASN A 146 -6.70 -2.41 -7.79
N TRP A 147 -7.28 -2.06 -8.95
CA TRP A 147 -7.19 -2.83 -10.17
C TRP A 147 -7.38 -1.96 -11.43
N GLY A 148 -7.06 -2.54 -12.59
CA GLY A 148 -7.07 -1.86 -13.88
C GLY A 148 -5.74 -1.20 -14.24
N GLY A 149 -4.87 -0.92 -13.26
CA GLY A 149 -3.58 -0.25 -13.45
C GLY A 149 -2.56 -1.09 -14.24
N GLU A 150 -2.71 -2.40 -14.25
CA GLU A 150 -1.88 -3.33 -15.01
C GLU A 150 -1.97 -3.07 -16.53
N ASN A 151 -3.09 -2.52 -16.98
CA ASN A 151 -3.34 -2.20 -18.39
C ASN A 151 -2.79 -0.82 -18.81
N PHE A 152 -2.26 -0.01 -17.90
CA PHE A 152 -1.91 1.38 -18.14
C PHE A 152 -0.95 1.57 -19.33
N LEU A 153 0.18 0.86 -19.36
CA LEU A 153 1.16 1.01 -20.43
C LEU A 153 0.63 0.53 -21.79
N SER A 154 -0.18 -0.53 -21.80
CA SER A 154 -0.83 -1.02 -23.01
C SER A 154 -1.85 -0.02 -23.56
N ASN A 155 -2.66 0.56 -22.68
CA ASN A 155 -3.66 1.56 -23.03
C ASN A 155 -3.01 2.86 -23.51
N LEU A 156 -1.95 3.31 -22.82
CA LEU A 156 -1.21 4.52 -23.19
C LEU A 156 -0.65 4.43 -24.63
N LYS A 157 -0.08 3.28 -25.00
CA LYS A 157 0.41 3.04 -26.38
C LYS A 157 -0.72 3.09 -27.43
N LYS A 158 -1.95 2.83 -27.03
CA LYS A 158 -3.15 2.84 -27.88
C LYS A 158 -3.93 4.17 -27.78
N PHE A 159 -3.38 5.19 -27.10
CA PHE A 159 -4.07 6.46 -26.79
C PHE A 159 -5.42 6.26 -26.11
N LYS A 160 -5.55 5.20 -25.30
CA LYS A 160 -6.76 4.90 -24.51
C LYS A 160 -6.55 5.26 -23.05
N ARG A 161 -7.57 5.81 -22.42
CA ARG A 161 -7.59 6.03 -20.98
C ARG A 161 -7.72 4.69 -20.26
N THR A 162 -7.06 4.56 -19.11
CA THR A 162 -7.14 3.37 -18.26
C THR A 162 -8.23 3.56 -17.21
N ASP A 163 -9.13 2.60 -17.09
CA ASP A 163 -10.08 2.56 -15.98
C ASP A 163 -9.33 2.03 -14.74
N PHE A 164 -9.23 2.86 -13.72
CA PHE A 164 -8.50 2.54 -12.48
C PHE A 164 -9.44 2.66 -11.29
N HIS A 165 -9.57 1.57 -10.56
CA HIS A 165 -10.51 1.45 -9.46
C HIS A 165 -9.77 1.35 -8.13
N ILE A 166 -10.30 2.02 -7.10
CA ILE A 166 -9.83 1.95 -5.72
C ILE A 166 -11.03 1.61 -4.82
N ARG A 167 -10.83 0.65 -3.93
CA ARG A 167 -11.76 0.31 -2.85
C ARG A 167 -11.01 0.36 -1.53
N VAL A 168 -11.67 0.87 -0.51
CA VAL A 168 -11.12 1.01 0.84
C VAL A 168 -11.96 0.16 1.77
N GLY A 169 -11.31 -0.69 2.56
CA GLY A 169 -11.99 -1.49 3.58
C GLY A 169 -12.03 -0.79 4.93
N LYS A 170 -12.67 -1.43 5.90
CA LYS A 170 -12.76 -0.91 7.26
C LYS A 170 -11.40 -1.00 7.97
N PRO A 171 -11.03 0.01 8.77
CA PRO A 171 -9.82 -0.04 9.57
C PRO A 171 -9.93 -1.12 10.67
N PHE A 172 -8.78 -1.66 11.05
CA PHE A 172 -8.66 -2.67 12.10
C PHE A 172 -7.30 -2.58 12.81
N ARG A 173 -7.16 -3.28 13.93
CA ARG A 173 -5.88 -3.48 14.63
C ARG A 173 -5.55 -4.96 14.70
N LEU A 174 -4.28 -5.27 14.90
CA LEU A 174 -3.87 -6.62 15.22
C LEU A 174 -4.03 -6.87 16.72
N GLU A 175 -4.76 -7.92 17.08
CA GLU A 175 -4.83 -8.41 18.45
C GLU A 175 -3.67 -9.38 18.68
N THR A 176 -2.48 -8.85 18.93
CA THR A 176 -1.29 -9.66 19.14
C THR A 176 -0.48 -9.18 20.33
N ASN A 177 -0.04 -10.14 21.15
CA ASN A 177 1.00 -9.85 22.14
C ASN A 177 2.37 -9.92 21.47
N VAL A 178 3.03 -8.77 21.30
CA VAL A 178 4.31 -8.61 20.57
C VAL A 178 5.37 -9.65 20.97
N ALA A 179 5.41 -10.03 22.26
CA ALA A 179 6.40 -10.95 22.80
C ALA A 179 6.22 -12.42 22.36
N LYS A 180 5.07 -12.76 21.76
CA LYS A 180 4.67 -14.15 21.46
C LYS A 180 4.41 -14.43 19.98
N VAL A 181 4.64 -13.48 19.06
CA VAL A 181 4.34 -13.67 17.64
C VAL A 181 5.45 -14.48 16.95
N THR A 182 5.19 -15.76 16.72
CA THR A 182 6.11 -16.66 16.00
C THR A 182 6.16 -16.34 14.50
N PRO A 183 7.17 -16.83 13.74
CA PRO A 183 7.19 -16.68 12.28
C PRO A 183 5.94 -17.22 11.60
N GLU A 184 5.41 -18.36 12.06
CA GLU A 184 4.20 -19.02 11.53
C GLU A 184 2.98 -18.13 11.76
N MET A 185 2.81 -17.63 12.99
CA MET A 185 1.71 -16.70 13.32
C MET A 185 1.78 -15.42 12.46
N ARG A 186 2.98 -14.90 12.16
CA ARG A 186 3.12 -13.73 11.28
C ARG A 186 2.62 -14.03 9.88
N GLN A 187 2.86 -15.23 9.38
CA GLN A 187 2.34 -15.63 8.07
C GLN A 187 0.82 -15.78 8.10
N GLU A 188 0.26 -16.43 9.13
CA GLU A 188 -1.20 -16.51 9.31
C GLU A 188 -1.85 -15.12 9.35
N ILE A 189 -1.29 -14.19 10.14
CA ILE A 189 -1.80 -12.83 10.25
C ILE A 189 -1.77 -12.10 8.90
N VAL A 190 -0.67 -12.19 8.14
CA VAL A 190 -0.61 -11.52 6.84
C VAL A 190 -1.56 -12.15 5.83
N ASP A 191 -1.77 -13.45 5.88
CA ASP A 191 -2.73 -14.14 5.02
C ASP A 191 -4.17 -13.69 5.34
N GLU A 192 -4.54 -13.55 6.63
CA GLU A 192 -5.81 -12.94 7.06
C GLU A 192 -5.99 -11.51 6.53
N MET A 193 -4.94 -10.69 6.62
CA MET A 193 -4.96 -9.35 6.06
C MET A 193 -5.22 -9.38 4.55
N MET A 194 -4.59 -10.33 3.83
CA MET A 194 -4.77 -10.46 2.38
C MET A 194 -6.14 -11.01 2.01
N TYR A 195 -6.73 -11.91 2.78
CA TYR A 195 -8.13 -12.31 2.60
C TYR A 195 -9.07 -11.10 2.75
N ARG A 196 -8.84 -10.24 3.76
CA ARG A 196 -9.60 -9.00 3.93
C ARG A 196 -9.43 -8.04 2.76
N LEU A 197 -8.24 -7.96 2.16
CA LEU A 197 -8.00 -7.21 0.93
C LEU A 197 -8.74 -7.85 -0.27
N ALA A 198 -8.72 -9.18 -0.37
CA ALA A 198 -9.35 -9.94 -1.44
C ALA A 198 -10.87 -9.73 -1.49
N THR A 199 -11.54 -9.51 -0.34
CA THR A 199 -12.98 -9.20 -0.32
C THR A 199 -13.33 -7.89 -1.03
N LEU A 200 -12.37 -6.98 -1.20
CA LEU A 200 -12.55 -5.69 -1.89
C LEU A 200 -12.28 -5.78 -3.40
N LEU A 201 -11.70 -6.88 -3.86
CA LEU A 201 -11.34 -7.11 -5.25
C LEU A 201 -12.39 -7.94 -5.99
N PRO A 202 -12.61 -7.69 -7.29
CA PRO A 202 -13.30 -8.63 -8.15
C PRO A 202 -12.65 -10.02 -8.10
N GLU A 203 -13.42 -11.06 -8.32
CA GLU A 203 -12.98 -12.46 -8.14
C GLU A 203 -11.74 -12.81 -8.96
N GLU A 204 -11.67 -12.34 -10.20
CA GLU A 204 -10.56 -12.57 -11.12
C GLU A 204 -9.21 -12.00 -10.62
N TYR A 205 -9.24 -11.03 -9.68
CA TYR A 205 -8.03 -10.41 -9.09
C TYR A 205 -7.59 -11.05 -7.77
N ARG A 206 -8.38 -11.94 -7.17
CA ARG A 206 -8.10 -12.50 -5.82
C ARG A 206 -6.91 -13.47 -5.78
N GLY A 207 -6.55 -14.09 -6.91
CA GLY A 207 -5.35 -14.94 -7.05
C GLY A 207 -5.20 -16.00 -5.96
N GLU A 208 -4.10 -15.98 -5.21
CA GLU A 208 -3.82 -16.90 -4.09
C GLU A 208 -4.88 -16.84 -2.97
N TYR A 209 -5.66 -15.77 -2.90
CA TYR A 209 -6.68 -15.51 -1.87
C TYR A 209 -8.11 -15.56 -2.43
N SER A 210 -8.33 -16.37 -3.47
CA SER A 210 -9.66 -16.54 -4.10
C SER A 210 -10.65 -17.27 -3.23
N ASP A 211 -10.21 -18.25 -2.45
CA ASP A 211 -11.02 -19.05 -1.53
C ASP A 211 -11.26 -18.30 -0.22
N LEU A 212 -12.29 -17.45 -0.20
CA LEU A 212 -12.59 -16.59 0.94
C LEU A 212 -13.08 -17.37 2.17
N GLU A 213 -13.46 -18.64 2.06
CA GLU A 213 -13.86 -19.46 3.20
C GLU A 213 -12.69 -19.78 4.14
N LYS A 214 -11.45 -19.66 3.65
CA LYS A 214 -10.23 -19.79 4.45
C LYS A 214 -9.96 -18.60 5.38
N ALA A 215 -10.68 -17.49 5.22
CA ALA A 215 -10.53 -16.32 6.08
C ALA A 215 -11.13 -16.59 7.46
N THR A 216 -10.31 -16.63 8.52
CA THR A 216 -10.77 -16.87 9.88
C THR A 216 -11.00 -15.58 10.67
N GLY A 217 -10.33 -14.49 10.31
CA GLY A 217 -10.40 -13.20 11.01
C GLY A 217 -9.87 -13.22 12.44
N LYS A 218 -9.18 -14.28 12.85
CA LYS A 218 -8.77 -14.60 14.23
C LYS A 218 -7.94 -13.51 14.90
N TYR A 219 -7.14 -12.80 14.12
CA TYR A 219 -6.18 -11.81 14.64
C TYR A 219 -6.56 -10.36 14.34
N LEU A 220 -7.72 -10.13 13.69
CA LEU A 220 -8.10 -8.81 13.17
C LEU A 220 -9.28 -8.26 13.96
N VAL A 221 -9.03 -7.24 14.80
CA VAL A 221 -10.07 -6.56 15.58
C VAL A 221 -10.46 -5.26 14.89
N ASN A 222 -11.75 -5.08 14.59
CA ASN A 222 -12.27 -3.85 14.01
C ASN A 222 -12.06 -2.69 14.99
N SER A 223 -11.53 -1.58 14.52
CA SER A 223 -11.28 -0.35 15.29
C SER A 223 -12.36 0.69 15.03
#